data_3bd67425c964d50c94a154a4ea99f961
#
_entry.id   3bd67425c964d50c94a154a4ea99f961
#
_cell.length_a   1.000
_cell.length_b   1.000
_cell.length_c   1.000
_cell.angle_alpha   90.00
_cell.angle_beta   90.00
_cell.angle_gamma   90.00
#
_symmetry.space_group_name_H-M   'P 1'
#
loop_
_entity.id
_entity.type
_entity.pdbx_description
1 polymer ?
#
loop_
_entity_poly.entity_id
_entity_poly.type
_entity_poly.pdbx_seq_one_letter_code
_entity_poly.pdbx_strand_id
1 'polypeptide(L)'
;LRWDAIPSRFNVSVAEIAFHEYGTGRKLPFRLLDLPSPVYGHGVSNMTDGDVLTTYQAKEHGPQTLVFDLGGIYRLSDMLYIPHNDGNYIEPGDTYELFYQNGSEGWKSLGRKTADADSLVYEGVPGNAVFWLRDLTKGREEQQFVLDGQGEQSFH
;
A
#
# COMPACT_ATOMS: atom_id res chain seq x y z
N LEU A 1 -3.83 13.05 -19.10
CA LEU A 1 -2.64 12.89 -18.25
C LEU A 1 -1.92 11.61 -18.63
N ARG A 2 -0.59 11.67 -18.75
CA ARG A 2 0.27 10.51 -18.97
C ARG A 2 1.11 10.27 -17.70
N TRP A 3 1.19 9.01 -17.29
CA TRP A 3 2.05 8.57 -16.20
C TRP A 3 2.91 7.40 -16.67
N ASP A 4 4.23 7.57 -16.61
CA ASP A 4 5.21 6.54 -16.92
C ASP A 4 5.62 5.88 -15.61
N ALA A 5 5.10 4.68 -15.38
CA ALA A 5 5.36 3.89 -14.18
C ALA A 5 6.58 2.99 -14.40
N ILE A 6 7.59 3.12 -13.55
CA ILE A 6 8.86 2.37 -13.64
C ILE A 6 9.01 1.53 -12.37
N PRO A 7 8.61 0.25 -12.40
CA PRO A 7 8.76 -0.64 -11.25
C PRO A 7 10.23 -1.01 -11.06
N SER A 8 10.66 -1.17 -9.81
CA SER A 8 12.05 -1.51 -9.48
C SER A 8 12.37 -3.00 -9.67
N ARG A 9 11.41 -3.90 -9.48
CA ARG A 9 11.62 -5.37 -9.50
C ARG A 9 10.51 -6.18 -10.14
N PHE A 10 9.26 -5.71 -10.12
CA PHE A 10 8.08 -6.48 -10.51
C PHE A 10 7.29 -5.77 -11.61
N ASN A 11 6.07 -6.22 -11.85
CA ASN A 11 5.14 -5.58 -12.75
C ASN A 11 4.63 -4.27 -12.12
N VAL A 12 4.19 -3.34 -12.95
CA VAL A 12 3.45 -2.18 -12.46
C VAL A 12 2.18 -2.66 -11.77
N SER A 13 2.02 -2.30 -10.51
CA SER A 13 0.87 -2.66 -9.71
C SER A 13 0.38 -1.44 -8.92
N VAL A 14 -0.94 -1.23 -8.94
CA VAL A 14 -1.60 -0.05 -8.36
C VAL A 14 -2.79 -0.51 -7.54
N ALA A 15 -2.81 -0.21 -6.25
CA ALA A 15 -3.98 -0.46 -5.41
C ALA A 15 -5.01 0.65 -5.63
N GLU A 16 -4.64 1.91 -5.45
CA GLU A 16 -5.55 3.02 -5.66
C GLU A 16 -4.89 4.18 -6.40
N ILE A 17 -5.68 4.87 -7.22
CA ILE A 17 -5.30 6.13 -7.84
C ILE A 17 -6.48 7.11 -7.84
N ALA A 18 -6.20 8.37 -7.52
CA ALA A 18 -7.18 9.44 -7.58
C ALA A 18 -6.54 10.76 -8.00
N PHE A 19 -7.33 11.62 -8.61
CA PHE A 19 -6.95 12.98 -8.98
C PHE A 19 -7.91 13.95 -8.31
N HIS A 20 -7.39 15.00 -7.66
CA HIS A 20 -8.21 16.01 -7.01
C HIS A 20 -8.09 17.36 -7.68
N GLU A 21 -9.23 18.02 -7.85
CA GLU A 21 -9.31 19.34 -8.44
C GLU A 21 -8.84 20.43 -7.46
N TYR A 22 -7.99 21.31 -7.93
CA TYR A 22 -7.52 22.45 -7.15
C TYR A 22 -8.67 23.38 -6.73
N GLY A 23 -8.64 23.80 -5.48
CA GLY A 23 -9.60 24.74 -4.89
C GLY A 23 -10.89 24.10 -4.40
N THR A 24 -11.32 22.99 -4.96
CA THR A 24 -12.54 22.26 -4.54
C THR A 24 -12.24 20.99 -3.76
N GLY A 25 -11.05 20.38 -3.95
CA GLY A 25 -10.70 19.07 -3.40
C GLY A 25 -11.54 17.92 -3.97
N ARG A 26 -12.34 18.17 -5.00
CA ARG A 26 -13.22 17.16 -5.59
C ARG A 26 -12.42 16.07 -6.29
N LYS A 27 -12.71 14.79 -6.01
CA LYS A 27 -12.18 13.64 -6.76
C LYS A 27 -12.74 13.71 -8.19
N LEU A 28 -11.84 13.72 -9.17
CA LEU A 28 -12.20 13.77 -10.58
C LEU A 28 -12.38 12.35 -11.13
N PRO A 29 -13.45 12.10 -11.88
CA PRO A 29 -13.57 10.85 -12.63
C PRO A 29 -12.54 10.81 -13.75
N PHE A 30 -12.13 9.61 -14.14
CA PHE A 30 -11.25 9.41 -15.30
C PHE A 30 -11.59 8.14 -16.05
N ARG A 31 -11.10 8.07 -17.28
CA ARG A 31 -11.02 6.85 -18.09
C ARG A 31 -9.57 6.58 -18.44
N LEU A 32 -9.20 5.32 -18.52
CA LEU A 32 -7.91 4.93 -19.08
C LEU A 32 -8.05 4.83 -20.59
N LEU A 33 -7.21 5.58 -21.30
CA LEU A 33 -7.13 5.57 -22.77
C LEU A 33 -6.12 4.55 -23.26
N ASP A 34 -5.05 4.37 -22.50
CA ASP A 34 -4.02 3.39 -22.78
C ASP A 34 -3.59 2.73 -21.48
N LEU A 35 -3.53 1.41 -21.52
CA LEU A 35 -3.27 0.59 -20.35
C LEU A 35 -2.70 -0.75 -20.79
N PRO A 36 -1.61 -1.19 -20.18
CA PRO A 36 -1.11 -2.56 -20.34
C PRO A 36 -2.15 -3.59 -19.95
N SER A 37 -2.17 -4.73 -20.64
CA SER A 37 -3.09 -5.82 -20.32
C SER A 37 -2.93 -6.27 -18.87
N PRO A 38 -4.03 -6.38 -18.09
CA PRO A 38 -3.94 -6.79 -16.69
C PRO A 38 -3.74 -8.30 -16.54
N VAL A 39 -3.19 -8.70 -15.41
CA VAL A 39 -3.26 -10.08 -14.92
C VAL A 39 -4.72 -10.41 -14.58
N TYR A 40 -5.11 -11.67 -14.78
CA TYR A 40 -6.46 -12.14 -14.44
C TYR A 40 -6.79 -11.86 -12.96
N GLY A 41 -7.94 -11.27 -12.70
CA GLY A 41 -8.38 -10.86 -11.36
C GLY A 41 -7.83 -9.50 -10.88
N HIS A 42 -6.86 -8.91 -11.60
CA HIS A 42 -6.24 -7.63 -11.26
C HIS A 42 -6.59 -6.53 -12.28
N GLY A 43 -7.87 -6.31 -12.46
CA GLY A 43 -8.39 -5.39 -13.47
C GLY A 43 -8.33 -3.93 -13.07
N VAL A 44 -8.70 -3.07 -14.03
CA VAL A 44 -8.69 -1.60 -13.90
C VAL A 44 -9.58 -1.11 -12.76
N SER A 45 -10.73 -1.78 -12.53
CA SER A 45 -11.67 -1.43 -11.46
C SER A 45 -11.02 -1.39 -10.08
N ASN A 46 -10.02 -2.22 -9.86
CA ASN A 46 -9.31 -2.32 -8.59
C ASN A 46 -8.49 -1.07 -8.25
N MET A 47 -8.23 -0.18 -9.22
CA MET A 47 -7.56 1.09 -8.95
C MET A 47 -8.47 2.18 -8.38
N THR A 48 -9.78 1.94 -8.28
CA THR A 48 -10.76 2.98 -7.94
C THR A 48 -11.91 2.47 -7.08
N ASP A 49 -11.85 1.23 -6.60
CA ASP A 49 -12.92 0.60 -5.83
C ASP A 49 -12.94 1.02 -4.35
N GLY A 50 -11.88 1.70 -3.89
CA GLY A 50 -11.71 2.15 -2.50
C GLY A 50 -11.19 1.05 -1.58
N ASP A 51 -10.78 -0.09 -2.15
CA ASP A 51 -10.20 -1.21 -1.41
C ASP A 51 -8.70 -1.33 -1.72
N VAL A 52 -7.86 -0.91 -0.78
CA VAL A 52 -6.40 -0.96 -0.93
C VAL A 52 -5.83 -2.38 -0.97
N LEU A 53 -6.67 -3.39 -0.71
CA LEU A 53 -6.31 -4.80 -0.75
C LEU A 53 -6.46 -5.39 -2.17
N THR A 54 -7.22 -4.74 -3.03
CA THR A 54 -7.31 -5.09 -4.44
C THR A 54 -6.29 -4.30 -5.26
N THR A 55 -5.87 -4.84 -6.39
CA THR A 55 -4.87 -4.16 -7.22
C THR A 55 -5.12 -4.36 -8.70
N TYR A 56 -4.85 -3.33 -9.49
CA TYR A 56 -4.47 -3.50 -10.88
C TYR A 56 -3.04 -4.01 -10.93
N GLN A 57 -2.77 -5.00 -11.76
CA GLN A 57 -1.42 -5.47 -12.03
C GLN A 57 -1.22 -5.67 -13.53
N ALA A 58 -0.21 -5.01 -14.11
CA ALA A 58 0.18 -5.21 -15.49
C ALA A 58 0.73 -6.62 -15.70
N LYS A 59 0.35 -7.26 -16.80
CA LYS A 59 0.85 -8.61 -17.15
C LYS A 59 2.32 -8.59 -17.55
N GLU A 60 2.74 -7.50 -18.19
CA GLU A 60 4.09 -7.35 -18.71
C GLU A 60 5.03 -6.73 -17.68
N HIS A 61 6.27 -7.20 -17.67
CA HIS A 61 7.31 -6.67 -16.81
C HIS A 61 7.91 -5.38 -17.39
N GLY A 62 8.47 -4.58 -16.51
CA GLY A 62 9.21 -3.38 -16.85
C GLY A 62 8.36 -2.10 -16.89
N PRO A 63 8.93 -1.02 -17.42
CA PRO A 63 8.25 0.27 -17.49
C PRO A 63 6.98 0.23 -18.32
N GLN A 64 5.91 0.81 -17.80
CA GLN A 64 4.61 0.89 -18.45
C GLN A 64 4.12 2.34 -18.49
N THR A 65 3.35 2.67 -19.51
CA THR A 65 2.67 3.97 -19.60
C THR A 65 1.19 3.80 -19.38
N LEU A 66 0.62 4.61 -18.49
CA LEU A 66 -0.82 4.72 -18.28
C LEU A 66 -1.28 6.11 -18.73
N VAL A 67 -2.33 6.16 -19.53
CA VAL A 67 -2.89 7.42 -20.03
C VAL A 67 -4.31 7.61 -19.52
N PHE A 68 -4.50 8.69 -18.76
CA PHE A 68 -5.77 9.03 -18.12
C PHE A 68 -6.46 10.20 -18.86
N ASP A 69 -7.71 10.01 -19.22
CA ASP A 69 -8.61 11.07 -19.71
C ASP A 69 -9.52 11.51 -18.55
N LEU A 70 -9.36 12.73 -18.10
CA LEU A 70 -10.18 13.32 -17.04
C LEU A 70 -11.50 13.91 -17.57
N GLY A 71 -11.78 13.81 -18.86
CA GLY A 71 -12.98 14.34 -19.48
C GLY A 71 -13.01 15.86 -19.64
N GLY A 72 -11.93 16.55 -19.34
CA GLY A 72 -11.82 18.01 -19.43
C GLY A 72 -10.43 18.54 -19.07
N ILE A 73 -10.30 19.86 -19.05
CA ILE A 73 -9.09 20.54 -18.63
C ILE A 73 -9.31 20.99 -17.17
N TYR A 74 -8.51 20.43 -16.26
CA TYR A 74 -8.58 20.72 -14.83
C TYR A 74 -7.23 21.19 -14.30
N ARG A 75 -7.27 22.04 -13.28
CA ARG A 75 -6.12 22.31 -12.45
C ARG A 75 -6.14 21.30 -11.30
N LEU A 76 -5.11 20.46 -11.19
CA LEU A 76 -5.02 19.49 -10.12
C LEU A 76 -4.37 20.08 -8.88
N SER A 77 -4.86 19.72 -7.69
CA SER A 77 -4.17 19.95 -6.42
C SER A 77 -3.14 18.85 -6.16
N ASP A 78 -3.55 17.62 -6.39
CA ASP A 78 -2.74 16.43 -6.11
C ASP A 78 -3.20 15.23 -6.93
N MET A 79 -2.37 14.21 -6.91
CA MET A 79 -2.65 12.86 -7.36
C MET A 79 -2.35 11.91 -6.21
N LEU A 80 -3.36 11.21 -5.72
CA LEU A 80 -3.18 10.09 -4.81
C LEU A 80 -2.72 8.86 -5.62
N TYR A 81 -1.68 8.22 -5.14
CA TYR A 81 -1.22 6.94 -5.64
C TYR A 81 -0.91 6.01 -4.48
N ILE A 82 -1.57 4.86 -4.45
CA ILE A 82 -1.29 3.79 -3.49
C ILE A 82 -0.74 2.61 -4.27
N PRO A 83 0.55 2.25 -4.08
CA PRO A 83 1.14 1.08 -4.72
C PRO A 83 0.58 -0.19 -4.09
N HIS A 84 0.71 -1.30 -4.82
CA HIS A 84 0.55 -2.62 -4.22
C HIS A 84 1.67 -2.84 -3.19
N ASN A 85 1.31 -3.29 -2.03
CA ASN A 85 2.23 -3.47 -0.90
C ASN A 85 2.61 -4.95 -0.65
N ASP A 86 2.47 -5.81 -1.66
CA ASP A 86 2.84 -7.24 -1.65
C ASP A 86 2.24 -8.06 -0.49
N GLY A 87 1.08 -7.64 0.00
CA GLY A 87 0.40 -8.26 1.11
C GLY A 87 0.83 -7.74 2.49
N ASN A 88 1.57 -6.65 2.54
CA ASN A 88 1.99 -5.96 3.77
C ASN A 88 0.88 -5.03 4.27
N TYR A 89 -0.27 -5.57 4.58
CA TYR A 89 -1.40 -4.85 5.16
C TYR A 89 -2.09 -5.70 6.22
N ILE A 90 -2.80 -5.03 7.10
CA ILE A 90 -3.57 -5.69 8.14
C ILE A 90 -4.91 -6.13 7.54
N GLU A 91 -5.17 -7.44 7.59
CA GLU A 91 -6.43 -8.01 7.13
C GLU A 91 -7.34 -8.30 8.34
N PRO A 92 -8.58 -7.77 8.35
CA PRO A 92 -9.53 -8.09 9.41
C PRO A 92 -9.77 -9.60 9.53
N GLY A 93 -9.72 -10.10 10.76
CA GLY A 93 -9.85 -11.52 11.05
C GLY A 93 -8.52 -12.28 11.17
N ASP A 94 -7.43 -11.75 10.65
CA ASP A 94 -6.12 -12.35 10.78
C ASP A 94 -5.47 -12.03 12.14
N THR A 95 -4.66 -12.95 12.62
CA THR A 95 -3.94 -12.82 13.89
C THR A 95 -2.48 -12.49 13.65
N TYR A 96 -2.05 -11.40 14.25
CA TYR A 96 -0.69 -10.87 14.15
C TYR A 96 0.05 -10.92 15.46
N GLU A 97 1.38 -11.01 15.39
CA GLU A 97 2.27 -10.88 16.54
C GLU A 97 3.36 -9.85 16.22
N LEU A 98 3.45 -8.83 17.06
CA LEU A 98 4.47 -7.79 16.95
C LEU A 98 5.66 -8.14 17.84
N PHE A 99 6.85 -8.04 17.28
CA PHE A 99 8.12 -8.20 17.98
C PHE A 99 8.93 -6.91 17.93
N TYR A 100 9.81 -6.75 18.89
CA TYR A 100 10.85 -5.72 18.85
C TYR A 100 12.23 -6.33 19.16
N GLN A 101 13.28 -5.72 18.62
CA GLN A 101 14.65 -6.12 18.86
C GLN A 101 15.15 -5.56 20.20
N ASN A 102 15.52 -6.44 21.13
CA ASN A 102 16.01 -6.08 22.45
C ASN A 102 17.52 -6.34 22.57
N GLY A 103 18.31 -5.66 21.77
CA GLY A 103 19.77 -5.77 21.81
C GLY A 103 20.26 -7.21 21.66
N SER A 104 21.12 -7.66 22.59
CA SER A 104 21.68 -9.02 22.58
C SER A 104 20.71 -10.13 22.97
N GLU A 105 19.53 -9.77 23.48
CA GLU A 105 18.51 -10.75 23.89
C GLU A 105 17.62 -11.20 22.72
N GLY A 106 17.80 -10.60 21.52
CA GLY A 106 17.06 -10.95 20.33
C GLY A 106 15.66 -10.38 20.30
N TRP A 107 14.75 -11.04 19.56
CA TRP A 107 13.38 -10.60 19.36
C TRP A 107 12.50 -10.91 20.59
N LYS A 108 11.81 -9.90 21.10
CA LYS A 108 10.81 -10.03 22.16
C LYS A 108 9.42 -9.72 21.64
N SER A 109 8.46 -10.56 21.98
CA SER A 109 7.05 -10.36 21.61
C SER A 109 6.41 -9.25 22.44
N LEU A 110 5.64 -8.41 21.77
CA LEU A 110 4.70 -7.44 22.37
C LEU A 110 3.27 -7.98 22.43
N GLY A 111 3.10 -9.24 22.05
CA GLY A 111 1.82 -9.94 22.11
C GLY A 111 1.15 -10.14 20.77
N ARG A 112 0.07 -10.92 20.83
CA ARG A 112 -0.76 -11.27 19.67
C ARG A 112 -2.04 -10.48 19.69
N LYS A 113 -2.50 -10.06 18.50
CA LYS A 113 -3.80 -9.42 18.30
C LYS A 113 -4.47 -9.96 17.04
N THR A 114 -5.76 -10.22 17.14
CA THR A 114 -6.58 -10.44 15.94
C THR A 114 -7.10 -9.09 15.48
N ALA A 115 -6.90 -8.79 14.20
CA ALA A 115 -7.34 -7.54 13.62
C ALA A 115 -8.88 -7.52 13.48
N ASP A 116 -9.50 -6.46 13.96
CA ASP A 116 -10.92 -6.17 13.79
C ASP A 116 -11.18 -5.10 12.71
N ALA A 117 -10.11 -4.47 12.25
CA ALA A 117 -10.08 -3.47 11.19
C ALA A 117 -8.78 -3.62 10.36
N ASP A 118 -8.54 -2.71 9.43
CA ASP A 118 -7.34 -2.61 8.60
C ASP A 118 -6.10 -2.08 9.34
N SER A 119 -6.16 -2.03 10.68
CA SER A 119 -5.10 -1.51 11.53
C SER A 119 -4.96 -2.29 12.83
N LEU A 120 -3.75 -2.22 13.42
CA LEU A 120 -3.44 -2.79 14.72
C LEU A 120 -2.81 -1.72 15.61
N VAL A 121 -3.27 -1.64 16.83
CA VAL A 121 -2.72 -0.72 17.83
C VAL A 121 -2.01 -1.52 18.92
N TYR A 122 -0.73 -1.25 19.14
CA TYR A 122 0.05 -1.78 20.24
C TYR A 122 0.44 -0.65 21.20
N GLU A 123 0.15 -0.80 22.47
CA GLU A 123 0.48 0.19 23.50
C GLU A 123 1.80 -0.18 24.20
N GLY A 124 2.48 0.84 24.74
CA GLY A 124 3.71 0.64 25.49
C GLY A 124 4.88 0.11 24.68
N VAL A 125 4.91 0.38 23.39
CA VAL A 125 6.00 -0.01 22.50
C VAL A 125 7.29 0.74 22.88
N PRO A 126 8.47 0.08 22.87
CA PRO A 126 9.73 0.74 23.15
C PRO A 126 10.08 1.76 22.06
N GLY A 127 10.60 2.93 22.45
CA GLY A 127 11.16 3.89 21.51
C GLY A 127 12.50 3.41 20.94
N ASN A 128 12.85 3.87 19.75
CA ASN A 128 14.13 3.58 19.08
C ASN A 128 14.45 2.09 18.93
N ALA A 129 13.44 1.28 18.65
CA ALA A 129 13.59 -0.15 18.42
C ALA A 129 13.30 -0.50 16.96
N VAL A 130 13.88 -1.59 16.49
CA VAL A 130 13.48 -2.25 15.25
C VAL A 130 12.32 -3.17 15.57
N PHE A 131 11.27 -3.10 14.78
CA PHE A 131 10.07 -3.91 14.94
C PHE A 131 9.95 -4.92 13.81
N TRP A 132 9.21 -5.99 14.09
CA TRP A 132 8.90 -7.04 13.14
C TRP A 132 7.48 -7.55 13.40
N LEU A 133 6.59 -7.39 12.42
CA LEU A 133 5.22 -7.88 12.49
C LEU A 133 5.11 -9.19 11.72
N ARG A 134 4.43 -10.17 12.30
CA ARG A 134 4.15 -11.45 11.65
C ARG A 134 2.66 -11.68 11.58
N ASP A 135 2.16 -12.05 10.40
CA ASP A 135 0.83 -12.61 10.22
C ASP A 135 0.89 -14.12 10.50
N LEU A 136 0.31 -14.52 11.61
CA LEU A 136 0.29 -15.92 12.05
C LEU A 136 -0.78 -16.75 11.36
N THR A 137 -1.82 -16.10 10.80
CA THR A 137 -2.90 -16.78 10.08
C THR A 137 -2.44 -17.24 8.70
N LYS A 138 -1.74 -16.38 7.97
CA LYS A 138 -1.27 -16.66 6.61
C LYS A 138 0.20 -17.07 6.52
N GLY A 139 0.92 -16.99 7.64
CA GLY A 139 2.36 -17.30 7.69
C GLY A 139 3.21 -16.28 6.94
N ARG A 140 2.75 -15.04 6.84
CA ARG A 140 3.48 -13.94 6.21
C ARG A 140 4.31 -13.18 7.23
N GLU A 141 5.39 -12.58 6.76
CA GLU A 141 6.29 -11.76 7.56
C GLU A 141 6.43 -10.40 6.89
N GLU A 142 6.18 -9.34 7.66
CA GLU A 142 6.43 -7.98 7.25
C GLU A 142 7.95 -7.72 7.18
N GLN A 143 8.34 -6.74 6.37
CA GLN A 143 9.69 -6.20 6.50
C GLN A 143 9.90 -5.56 7.86
N GLN A 144 11.11 -5.64 8.36
CA GLN A 144 11.47 -4.98 9.60
C GLN A 144 11.41 -3.46 9.42
N PHE A 145 10.91 -2.75 10.44
CA PHE A 145 10.70 -1.32 10.39
C PHE A 145 11.10 -0.64 11.70
N VAL A 146 11.32 0.66 11.63
CA VAL A 146 11.46 1.52 12.81
C VAL A 146 10.33 2.54 12.80
N LEU A 147 10.01 3.06 13.98
CA LEU A 147 9.10 4.20 14.12
C LEU A 147 9.95 5.47 14.23
N ASP A 148 9.64 6.47 13.42
CA ASP A 148 10.25 7.79 13.54
C ASP A 148 9.72 8.54 14.78
N GLY A 149 10.21 9.77 15.00
CA GLY A 149 9.79 10.60 16.15
C GLY A 149 8.31 11.03 16.11
N GLN A 150 7.61 10.80 15.00
CA GLN A 150 6.19 11.08 14.82
C GLN A 150 5.34 9.80 14.86
N GLY A 151 5.99 8.63 14.94
CA GLY A 151 5.33 7.33 14.97
C GLY A 151 5.05 6.75 13.59
N GLU A 152 5.62 7.32 12.53
CA GLU A 152 5.50 6.78 11.17
C GLU A 152 6.49 5.65 10.95
N GLN A 153 6.05 4.63 10.19
CA GLN A 153 6.87 3.47 9.87
C GLN A 153 7.89 3.80 8.79
N SER A 154 9.13 3.42 9.03
CA SER A 154 10.20 3.47 8.04
C SER A 154 10.79 2.06 7.85
N PHE A 155 10.72 1.55 6.64
CA PHE A 155 11.22 0.22 6.27
C PHE A 155 12.66 0.31 5.76
N HIS A 156 13.48 -0.68 6.08
CA HIS A 156 14.90 -0.75 5.73
C HIS A 156 15.25 -1.98 4.90
#